data_97f7092a507f1ca1c8e4be456b2afad1
#
_entry.id   97f7092a507f1ca1c8e4be456b2afad1
#
_cell.length_a   1.000
_cell.length_b   1.000
_cell.length_c   1.000
_cell.angle_alpha   90.00
_cell.angle_beta   90.00
_cell.angle_gamma   90.00
#
_symmetry.space_group_name_H-M   'P 1'
#
loop_
_entity.id
_entity.type
_entity.pdbx_description
1 polymer ?
#
loop_
_entity_poly.entity_id
_entity_poly.type
_entity_poly.pdbx_seq_one_letter_code
_entity_poly.pdbx_strand_id
1 'polypeptide(L)'
;MIIVYTAKTETCSKKIDLAIILDASASIGEDNFNLAKVFAKALSRRFTISPQNVRLSFVAYSQYIKVLSRFSDDQDERKLENILSNAFYEASSTGTGKTMEAVNFEVFSAKSGSRIGKPGKQYVFFGAKV
;
A
#
# COMPACT_ATOMS: atom_id res chain seq x y z
N MET A 1 5.28 8.43 -10.08
CA MET A 1 6.58 8.03 -9.49
C MET A 1 6.86 6.60 -9.93
N ILE A 2 7.96 6.42 -10.61
CA ILE A 2 8.38 5.10 -11.08
C ILE A 2 9.44 4.59 -10.12
N ILE A 3 9.15 3.48 -9.43
CA ILE A 3 10.17 2.76 -8.69
C ILE A 3 10.72 1.68 -9.61
N VAL A 4 11.97 1.85 -10.02
CA VAL A 4 12.65 0.85 -10.83
C VAL A 4 13.20 -0.23 -9.89
N TYR A 5 12.65 -1.43 -10.00
CA TYR A 5 13.17 -2.59 -9.33
C TYR A 5 14.24 -3.24 -10.19
N THR A 6 15.46 -3.23 -9.69
CA THR A 6 16.46 -4.17 -10.20
C THR A 6 16.09 -5.57 -9.69
N ALA A 7 16.11 -6.56 -10.58
CA ALA A 7 15.79 -7.95 -10.25
C ALA A 7 16.86 -8.53 -9.32
N LYS A 8 16.78 -8.22 -8.03
CA LYS A 8 17.55 -8.92 -7.00
C LYS A 8 16.70 -10.02 -6.43
N THR A 9 17.28 -11.18 -6.22
CA THR A 9 16.67 -12.34 -5.56
C THR A 9 16.53 -12.13 -4.04
N GLU A 10 17.20 -11.12 -3.48
CA GLU A 10 17.18 -10.82 -2.06
C GLU A 10 15.94 -10.00 -1.69
N THR A 11 15.30 -10.39 -0.59
CA THR A 11 14.20 -9.63 0.01
C THR A 11 14.73 -8.60 1.01
N CYS A 12 14.04 -7.46 1.11
CA CYS A 12 14.33 -6.46 2.13
C CYS A 12 13.71 -6.87 3.46
N SER A 13 14.54 -6.97 4.50
CA SER A 13 14.13 -7.37 5.85
C SER A 13 14.27 -6.26 6.90
N LYS A 14 14.41 -5.02 6.48
CA LYS A 14 14.53 -3.86 7.38
C LYS A 14 13.20 -3.56 8.09
N LYS A 15 13.27 -2.79 9.18
CA LYS A 15 12.09 -2.28 9.87
C LYS A 15 11.52 -1.10 9.09
N ILE A 16 10.48 -1.36 8.34
CA ILE A 16 9.83 -0.37 7.45
C ILE A 16 8.32 -0.50 7.60
N ASP A 17 7.65 0.63 7.74
CA ASP A 17 6.20 0.73 7.54
C ASP A 17 5.97 1.25 6.13
N LEU A 18 5.43 0.42 5.27
CA LEU A 18 5.21 0.72 3.85
C LEU A 18 3.73 0.76 3.53
N ALA A 19 3.23 1.93 3.17
CA ALA A 19 1.89 2.07 2.63
C ALA A 19 1.94 2.03 1.11
N ILE A 20 1.18 1.12 0.51
CA ILE A 20 1.01 1.02 -0.94
C ILE A 20 -0.38 1.55 -1.28
N ILE A 21 -0.41 2.63 -2.06
CA ILE A 21 -1.64 3.34 -2.38
C ILE A 21 -1.99 3.12 -3.84
N LEU A 22 -3.18 2.57 -4.08
CA LEU A 22 -3.69 2.25 -5.40
C LEU A 22 -4.68 3.31 -5.86
N ASP A 23 -4.48 3.82 -7.07
CA ASP A 23 -5.44 4.71 -7.72
C ASP A 23 -6.63 3.87 -8.20
N ALA A 24 -7.81 4.15 -7.64
CA ALA A 24 -9.08 3.52 -8.01
C ALA A 24 -10.06 4.54 -8.63
N SER A 25 -9.55 5.65 -9.17
CA SER A 25 -10.36 6.68 -9.78
C SER A 25 -10.95 6.22 -11.13
N ALA A 26 -12.03 6.88 -11.56
CA ALA A 26 -12.67 6.59 -12.82
C ALA A 26 -11.73 6.74 -14.03
N SER A 27 -10.79 7.67 -13.96
CA SER A 27 -9.86 7.95 -15.07
C SER A 27 -8.86 6.83 -15.30
N ILE A 28 -8.58 5.97 -14.31
CA ILE A 28 -7.62 4.88 -14.48
C ILE A 28 -8.22 3.66 -15.17
N GLY A 29 -9.50 3.38 -14.94
CA GLY A 29 -10.21 2.22 -15.47
C GLY A 29 -9.96 0.94 -14.68
N GLU A 30 -10.91 0.01 -14.77
CA GLU A 30 -10.86 -1.25 -14.00
C GLU A 30 -9.67 -2.13 -14.38
N ASP A 31 -9.34 -2.22 -15.67
CA ASP A 31 -8.21 -3.05 -16.13
C ASP A 31 -6.89 -2.55 -15.55
N ASN A 32 -6.66 -1.24 -15.54
CA ASN A 32 -5.46 -0.65 -14.97
C ASN A 32 -5.44 -0.78 -13.46
N PHE A 33 -6.59 -0.71 -12.79
CA PHE A 33 -6.68 -0.99 -11.36
C PHE A 33 -6.27 -2.44 -11.04
N ASN A 34 -6.74 -3.39 -11.84
CA ASN A 34 -6.34 -4.79 -11.69
C ASN A 34 -4.85 -5.02 -11.94
N LEU A 35 -4.27 -4.33 -12.93
CA LEU A 35 -2.82 -4.35 -13.16
C LEU A 35 -2.05 -3.77 -11.97
N ALA A 36 -2.55 -2.69 -11.38
CA ALA A 36 -1.95 -2.10 -10.19
C ALA A 36 -1.95 -3.07 -9.01
N LYS A 37 -3.02 -3.86 -8.84
CA LYS A 37 -3.07 -4.92 -7.82
C LYS A 37 -2.03 -6.00 -8.05
N VAL A 38 -1.86 -6.45 -9.29
CA VAL A 38 -0.82 -7.41 -9.66
C VAL A 38 0.57 -6.86 -9.34
N PHE A 39 0.81 -5.61 -9.69
CA PHE A 39 2.07 -4.93 -9.39
C PHE A 39 2.30 -4.82 -7.87
N ALA A 40 1.30 -4.44 -7.11
CA ALA A 40 1.39 -4.34 -5.65
C ALA A 40 1.74 -5.69 -5.00
N LYS A 41 1.16 -6.78 -5.50
CA LYS A 41 1.54 -8.13 -5.05
C LYS A 41 3.00 -8.45 -5.36
N ALA A 42 3.44 -8.19 -6.58
CA ALA A 42 4.82 -8.45 -6.98
C ALA A 42 5.80 -7.59 -6.15
N LEU A 43 5.43 -6.34 -5.88
CA LEU A 43 6.22 -5.45 -5.04
C LEU A 43 6.32 -5.98 -3.60
N SER A 44 5.20 -6.39 -3.02
CA SER A 44 5.16 -6.87 -1.63
C SER A 44 6.06 -8.09 -1.41
N ARG A 45 6.20 -8.94 -2.41
CA ARG A 45 7.07 -10.13 -2.36
C ARG A 45 8.56 -9.80 -2.31
N ARG A 46 8.93 -8.55 -2.55
CA ARG A 46 10.33 -8.09 -2.44
C ARG A 46 10.73 -7.77 -1.00
N PHE A 47 9.80 -7.85 -0.06
CA PHE A 47 10.03 -7.52 1.34
C PHE A 47 9.78 -8.73 2.23
N THR A 48 10.52 -8.80 3.33
CA THR A 48 10.22 -9.74 4.41
C THR A 48 9.10 -9.16 5.25
N ILE A 49 7.88 -9.65 5.03
CA ILE A 49 6.68 -9.16 5.70
C ILE A 49 6.54 -9.85 7.05
N SER A 50 6.62 -9.09 8.11
CA SER A 50 6.40 -9.56 9.47
C SER A 50 6.18 -8.39 10.42
N PRO A 51 5.64 -8.61 11.63
CA PRO A 51 5.52 -7.54 12.62
C PRO A 51 6.84 -6.87 12.98
N GLN A 52 7.96 -7.59 12.86
CA GLN A 52 9.29 -7.10 13.25
C GLN A 52 10.06 -6.46 12.09
N ASN A 53 9.71 -6.78 10.86
CA ASN A 53 10.43 -6.31 9.66
C ASN A 53 9.60 -5.28 8.89
N VAL A 54 9.23 -5.58 7.66
CA VAL A 54 8.38 -4.72 6.85
C VAL A 54 6.93 -4.99 7.17
N ARG A 55 6.20 -3.95 7.57
CA ARG A 55 4.74 -3.99 7.71
C ARG A 55 4.13 -3.29 6.52
N LEU A 56 3.08 -3.88 5.98
CA LEU A 56 2.34 -3.33 4.84
C LEU A 56 0.99 -2.78 5.26
N SER A 57 0.60 -1.70 4.61
CA SER A 57 -0.76 -1.20 4.60
C SER A 57 -1.17 -0.95 3.15
N PHE A 58 -2.26 -1.54 2.72
CA PHE A 58 -2.84 -1.28 1.41
C PHE A 58 -3.97 -0.28 1.52
N VAL A 59 -3.96 0.70 0.63
CA VAL A 59 -4.95 1.77 0.57
C VAL A 59 -5.38 1.95 -0.87
N ALA A 60 -6.67 2.06 -1.10
CA ALA A 60 -7.22 2.50 -2.38
C ALA A 60 -7.73 3.94 -2.25
N TYR A 61 -7.55 4.75 -3.28
CA TYR A 61 -8.07 6.10 -3.29
C TYR A 61 -8.79 6.44 -4.58
N SER A 62 -9.78 7.28 -4.45
CA SER A 62 -10.47 7.94 -5.54
C SER A 62 -10.88 9.32 -5.04
N GLN A 63 -12.15 9.58 -4.86
CA GLN A 63 -12.62 10.77 -4.12
C GLN A 63 -12.31 10.66 -2.62
N TYR A 64 -12.36 9.44 -2.09
CA TYR A 64 -12.05 9.13 -0.69
C TYR A 64 -10.98 8.06 -0.62
N ILE A 65 -10.32 7.96 0.52
CA ILE A 65 -9.44 6.84 0.77
C ILE A 65 -10.23 5.67 1.37
N LYS A 66 -9.81 4.47 1.04
CA LYS A 66 -10.30 3.24 1.63
C LYS A 66 -9.10 2.43 2.10
N VAL A 67 -8.95 2.31 3.40
CA VAL A 67 -7.88 1.50 3.98
C VAL A 67 -8.28 0.03 3.85
N LEU A 68 -7.55 -0.71 3.03
CA LEU A 68 -7.79 -2.13 2.79
C LEU A 68 -7.17 -2.99 3.88
N SER A 69 -5.99 -2.61 4.34
CA SER A 69 -5.31 -3.23 5.47
C SER A 69 -4.51 -2.19 6.26
N ARG A 70 -4.36 -2.43 7.56
CA ARG A 70 -3.63 -1.56 8.48
C ARG A 70 -2.32 -2.21 8.89
N PHE A 71 -1.36 -1.42 9.38
CA PHE A 71 -0.12 -1.97 9.94
C PHE A 71 -0.37 -2.86 11.16
N SER A 72 -1.46 -2.63 11.89
CA SER A 72 -1.88 -3.44 13.04
C SER A 72 -2.53 -4.76 12.66
N ASP A 73 -2.92 -4.94 11.41
CA ASP A 73 -3.47 -6.20 10.92
C ASP A 73 -2.37 -7.27 10.88
N ASP A 74 -2.79 -8.52 10.76
CA ASP A 74 -1.86 -9.64 10.69
C ASP A 74 -0.93 -9.48 9.48
N GLN A 75 0.37 -9.32 9.76
CA GLN A 75 1.40 -9.13 8.76
C GLN A 75 1.85 -10.48 8.21
N ASP A 76 0.92 -11.16 7.56
CA ASP A 76 1.11 -12.40 6.81
C ASP A 76 0.95 -12.14 5.32
N GLU A 77 1.95 -12.52 4.55
CA GLU A 77 1.99 -12.24 3.10
C GLU A 77 0.76 -12.78 2.36
N ARG A 78 0.35 -13.99 2.68
CA ARG A 78 -0.81 -14.64 2.03
C ARG A 78 -2.11 -13.92 2.35
N LYS A 79 -2.30 -13.54 3.62
CA LYS A 79 -3.49 -12.80 4.06
C LYS A 79 -3.55 -11.43 3.41
N LEU A 80 -2.42 -10.72 3.33
CA LEU A 80 -2.33 -9.41 2.68
C LEU A 80 -2.59 -9.50 1.18
N GLU A 81 -2.07 -10.52 0.52
CA GLU A 81 -2.37 -10.76 -0.91
C GLU A 81 -3.84 -11.06 -1.15
N ASN A 82 -4.50 -11.78 -0.26
CA ASN A 82 -5.94 -12.05 -0.34
C ASN A 82 -6.76 -10.76 -0.18
N ILE A 83 -6.40 -9.92 0.77
CA ILE A 83 -7.04 -8.61 0.95
C ILE A 83 -6.93 -7.79 -0.33
N LEU A 84 -5.75 -7.74 -0.92
CA LEU A 84 -5.51 -7.01 -2.16
C LEU A 84 -6.30 -7.59 -3.34
N SER A 85 -6.35 -8.91 -3.46
CA SER A 85 -7.09 -9.60 -4.52
C SER A 85 -8.59 -9.34 -4.45
N ASN A 86 -9.13 -9.21 -3.25
CA ASN A 86 -10.55 -8.96 -3.00
C ASN A 86 -10.92 -7.47 -3.08
N ALA A 87 -9.94 -6.58 -3.23
CA ALA A 87 -10.22 -5.17 -3.43
C ALA A 87 -10.93 -4.95 -4.77
N PHE A 88 -12.07 -4.31 -4.73
CA PHE A 88 -12.84 -4.02 -5.94
C PHE A 88 -12.71 -2.56 -6.36
N TYR A 89 -12.89 -2.35 -7.64
CA TYR A 89 -12.78 -1.04 -8.28
C TYR A 89 -14.04 -0.21 -8.04
N GLU A 90 -13.87 0.95 -7.40
CA GLU A 90 -14.93 1.94 -7.22
C GLU A 90 -14.58 3.18 -8.05
N ALA A 91 -15.13 3.28 -9.25
CA ALA A 91 -14.87 4.41 -10.13
C ALA A 91 -15.46 5.69 -9.56
N SER A 92 -14.60 6.62 -9.12
CA SER A 92 -15.01 7.95 -8.68
C SER A 92 -13.93 8.99 -9.01
N SER A 93 -14.18 10.27 -8.74
CA SER A 93 -13.23 11.33 -9.04
C SER A 93 -11.96 11.23 -8.19
N THR A 94 -10.85 11.77 -8.69
CA THR A 94 -9.55 11.74 -8.01
C THR A 94 -9.44 12.90 -7.02
N GLY A 95 -9.00 12.59 -5.78
CA GLY A 95 -8.78 13.58 -4.72
C GLY A 95 -7.38 13.46 -4.12
N THR A 96 -6.33 13.55 -4.94
CA THR A 96 -4.94 13.24 -4.53
C THR A 96 -4.44 14.04 -3.33
N GLY A 97 -4.72 15.36 -3.28
CA GLY A 97 -4.28 16.20 -2.17
C GLY A 97 -4.88 15.78 -0.83
N LYS A 98 -6.18 15.52 -0.80
CA LYS A 98 -6.88 15.03 0.38
C LYS A 98 -6.43 13.62 0.79
N THR A 99 -6.04 12.81 -0.20
CA THR A 99 -5.52 11.46 0.04
C THR A 99 -4.23 11.49 0.84
N MET A 100 -3.30 12.40 0.52
CA MET A 100 -2.04 12.52 1.26
C MET A 100 -2.24 12.89 2.71
N GLU A 101 -3.14 13.84 3.00
CA GLU A 101 -3.49 14.20 4.38
C GLU A 101 -4.12 13.03 5.12
N ALA A 102 -5.07 12.34 4.50
CA ALA A 102 -5.76 11.21 5.11
C ALA A 102 -4.79 10.03 5.36
N VAL A 103 -3.84 9.79 4.47
CA VAL A 103 -2.80 8.77 4.69
C VAL A 103 -1.97 9.09 5.93
N ASN A 104 -1.57 10.35 6.09
CA ASN A 104 -0.85 10.75 7.29
C ASN A 104 -1.66 10.53 8.57
N PHE A 105 -2.94 10.90 8.57
CA PHE A 105 -3.78 10.78 9.75
C PHE A 105 -4.26 9.37 10.02
N GLU A 106 -4.67 8.64 9.01
CA GLU A 106 -5.34 7.35 9.18
C GLU A 106 -4.41 6.15 9.07
N VAL A 107 -3.42 6.22 8.19
CA VAL A 107 -2.52 5.09 7.90
C VAL A 107 -1.31 5.10 8.83
N PHE A 108 -0.64 6.23 8.94
CA PHE A 108 0.57 6.37 9.77
C PHE A 108 0.28 6.83 11.20
N SER A 109 -0.90 6.60 11.71
CA SER A 109 -1.23 6.86 13.11
C SER A 109 -0.81 5.70 14.01
N ALA A 110 -0.60 5.98 15.30
CA ALA A 110 -0.33 4.95 16.30
C ALA A 110 -1.47 3.93 16.40
N LYS A 111 -2.74 4.36 16.21
CA LYS A 111 -3.92 3.48 16.19
C LYS A 111 -3.87 2.44 15.07
N SER A 112 -3.26 2.78 13.94
CA SER A 112 -3.11 1.87 12.79
C SER A 112 -1.92 0.93 12.91
N GLY A 113 -1.17 0.99 14.01
CA GLY A 113 0.01 0.17 14.24
C GLY A 113 1.30 0.71 13.63
N SER A 114 1.29 1.95 13.14
CA SER A 114 2.50 2.60 12.63
C SER A 114 3.55 2.79 13.71
N ARG A 115 4.82 2.65 13.32
CA ARG A 115 5.98 2.83 14.20
C ARG A 115 6.43 4.29 14.32
N ILE A 116 5.53 5.25 14.19
CA ILE A 116 5.83 6.67 14.36
C ILE A 116 6.54 6.90 15.70
N GLY A 117 7.69 7.59 15.66
CA GLY A 117 8.49 7.89 16.85
C GLY A 117 9.28 6.71 17.41
N LYS A 118 9.27 5.54 16.74
CA LYS A 118 10.04 4.33 17.11
C LYS A 118 11.10 4.05 16.03
N PRO A 119 12.12 3.22 16.33
CA PRO A 119 13.08 2.81 15.32
C PRO A 119 12.39 2.16 14.11
N GLY A 120 12.70 2.64 12.93
CA GLY A 120 12.12 2.20 11.68
C GLY A 120 11.83 3.37 10.75
N LYS A 121 11.66 3.08 9.46
CA LYS A 121 11.35 4.07 8.44
C LYS A 121 9.94 3.88 7.91
N GLN A 122 9.34 4.98 7.48
CA GLN A 122 8.00 5.01 6.90
C GLN A 122 8.10 5.45 5.46
N TYR A 123 7.46 4.70 4.57
CA TYR A 123 7.44 4.99 3.16
C TYR A 123 6.03 4.88 2.62
N VAL A 124 5.73 5.74 1.66
CA VAL A 124 4.50 5.70 0.89
C VAL A 124 4.84 5.40 -0.56
N PHE A 125 4.17 4.44 -1.14
CA PHE A 125 4.25 4.17 -2.56
C PHE A 125 2.89 4.41 -3.18
N PHE A 126 2.83 5.31 -4.17
CA PHE A 126 1.64 5.48 -5.00
C PHE A 126 1.73 4.59 -6.22
N GLY A 127 0.70 3.77 -6.43
CA GLY A 127 0.55 3.02 -7.67
C GLY A 127 0.46 4.01 -8.84
N ALA A 128 1.38 3.86 -9.78
CA ALA A 128 1.44 4.74 -10.92
C ALA A 128 0.18 4.62 -11.79
N LYS A 129 -0.27 5.76 -12.32
CA LYS A 129 -1.11 5.75 -13.51
C LYS A 129 -0.32 5.12 -14.65
N VAL A 130 -0.84 4.06 -15.15
CA VAL A 130 -0.25 3.41 -16.33
C VAL A 130 -0.69 4.16 -17.58
#